data_e69569c3e6afe9e918635184c9ba6eb5
#
_entry.id   e69569c3e6afe9e918635184c9ba6eb5
#
_cell.length_a   1.000
_cell.length_b   1.000
_cell.length_c   1.000
_cell.angle_alpha   90.00
_cell.angle_beta   90.00
_cell.angle_gamma   90.00
#
_symmetry.space_group_name_H-M   'P 1'
#
loop_
_entity.id
_entity.type
_entity.pdbx_description
1 polymer ?
#
loop_
_entity_poly.entity_id
_entity_poly.type
_entity_poly.pdbx_seq_one_letter_code
_entity_poly.pdbx_strand_id
1 'polypeptide(L)'
;PFAVFYPPIEHSMTTTLYRPVGPQELKLIKESGWTAFPPRLPDQPIFYPVTNEPYAIQIARDWNVPASGSGFVTRFEVETEYLKRFPVETVGAREHMELWVPAEELEEFNRHIVGKIEVTRSFPE
;
A
#
# COMPACT_ATOMS: atom_id res chain seq x y z
N PRO A 1 19.21 -41.58 -10.53
CA PRO A 1 18.99 -40.33 -9.79
C PRO A 1 17.79 -39.65 -10.32
N PHE A 2 17.10 -39.11 -9.40
CA PHE A 2 15.88 -38.38 -9.70
C PHE A 2 16.17 -36.94 -9.76
N ALA A 3 15.71 -36.29 -10.81
CA ALA A 3 15.66 -34.86 -10.80
C ALA A 3 14.64 -34.48 -9.73
N VAL A 4 15.12 -33.88 -8.67
CA VAL A 4 14.21 -33.37 -7.66
C VAL A 4 13.57 -32.16 -8.29
N PHE A 5 12.28 -32.30 -8.56
CA PHE A 5 11.53 -31.20 -9.14
C PHE A 5 10.92 -30.38 -8.01
N TYR A 6 11.42 -29.17 -7.86
CA TYR A 6 10.81 -28.21 -6.98
C TYR A 6 9.90 -27.34 -7.82
N PRO A 7 8.62 -27.27 -7.48
CA PRO A 7 7.77 -26.31 -8.15
C PRO A 7 8.38 -24.92 -7.94
N PRO A 8 8.33 -24.08 -8.95
CA PRO A 8 8.88 -22.75 -8.84
C PRO A 8 8.27 -22.00 -7.66
N ILE A 9 9.13 -21.40 -6.84
CA ILE A 9 8.71 -20.74 -5.62
C ILE A 9 8.11 -19.37 -5.89
N GLU A 10 8.35 -18.83 -7.06
CA GLU A 10 7.82 -17.54 -7.48
C GLU A 10 6.30 -17.50 -7.47
N HIS A 11 5.69 -18.60 -7.09
CA HIS A 11 4.25 -18.65 -6.96
C HIS A 11 3.72 -18.06 -5.70
N SER A 12 4.55 -17.40 -4.92
CA SER A 12 3.98 -16.55 -3.93
C SER A 12 3.12 -15.55 -4.69
N MET A 13 1.83 -15.81 -4.68
CA MET A 13 0.89 -14.89 -5.25
C MET A 13 1.03 -13.57 -4.54
N THR A 14 0.91 -12.51 -5.30
CA THR A 14 0.87 -11.17 -4.74
C THR A 14 -0.53 -10.60 -4.87
N THR A 15 -0.86 -9.69 -3.99
CA THR A 15 -2.10 -8.92 -4.04
C THR A 15 -1.73 -7.48 -4.32
N THR A 16 -2.41 -6.88 -5.29
CA THR A 16 -2.21 -5.48 -5.60
C THR A 16 -2.98 -4.63 -4.61
N LEU A 17 -2.29 -3.68 -4.01
CA LEU A 17 -2.89 -2.71 -3.11
C LEU A 17 -2.53 -1.31 -3.57
N TYR A 18 -3.30 -0.34 -3.10
CA TYR A 18 -3.13 1.07 -3.43
C TYR A 18 -3.08 1.88 -2.15
N ARG A 19 -2.38 2.99 -2.19
CA ARG A 19 -2.39 3.93 -1.08
C ARG A 19 -2.29 5.35 -1.61
N PRO A 20 -3.28 6.19 -1.28
CA PRO A 20 -3.17 7.61 -1.57
C PRO A 20 -2.22 8.27 -0.56
N VAL A 21 -1.33 9.11 -1.05
CA VAL A 21 -0.34 9.78 -0.20
C VAL A 21 -0.24 11.26 -0.55
N GLY A 22 0.12 12.05 0.43
CA GLY A 22 0.49 13.44 0.19
C GLY A 22 1.95 13.58 -0.22
N PRO A 23 2.41 14.81 -0.51
CA PRO A 23 3.77 15.02 -1.01
C PRO A 23 4.86 14.64 -0.02
N GLN A 24 4.64 14.81 1.28
CA GLN A 24 5.64 14.49 2.28
C GLN A 24 5.87 12.98 2.38
N GLU A 25 4.80 12.20 2.39
CA GLU A 25 4.92 10.75 2.43
C GLU A 25 5.57 10.23 1.14
N LEU A 26 5.18 10.80 -0.01
CA LEU A 26 5.77 10.42 -1.29
C LEU A 26 7.28 10.64 -1.30
N LYS A 27 7.73 11.77 -0.75
CA LYS A 27 9.15 12.07 -0.65
C LYS A 27 9.90 10.99 0.13
N LEU A 28 9.33 10.56 1.25
CA LEU A 28 9.94 9.53 2.09
C LEU A 28 9.94 8.16 1.42
N ILE A 29 8.88 7.84 0.67
CA ILE A 29 8.84 6.62 -0.13
C ILE A 29 9.96 6.63 -1.17
N LYS A 30 10.11 7.74 -1.87
CA LYS A 30 11.16 7.89 -2.87
C LYS A 30 12.55 7.74 -2.24
N GLU A 31 12.75 8.33 -1.06
CA GLU A 31 14.03 8.24 -0.36
C GLU A 31 14.35 6.81 0.09
N SER A 32 13.34 5.97 0.27
CA SER A 32 13.55 4.55 0.56
C SER A 32 13.96 3.73 -0.67
N GLY A 33 14.03 4.36 -1.84
CA GLY A 33 14.24 3.65 -3.09
C GLY A 33 12.98 3.02 -3.62
N TRP A 34 11.81 3.55 -3.26
CA TRP A 34 10.49 3.04 -3.67
C TRP A 34 10.18 1.66 -3.11
N THR A 35 10.73 1.34 -1.95
CA THR A 35 10.59 0.01 -1.37
C THR A 35 9.79 -0.02 -0.07
N ALA A 36 9.56 1.13 0.56
CA ALA A 36 8.96 1.13 1.88
C ALA A 36 8.13 2.39 2.12
N PHE A 37 7.03 2.22 2.85
CA PHE A 37 6.27 3.34 3.41
C PHE A 37 6.93 3.77 4.71
N PRO A 38 6.96 5.08 4.99
CA PRO A 38 7.61 5.59 6.20
C PRO A 38 6.83 5.22 7.46
N PRO A 39 7.49 5.21 8.62
CA PRO A 39 6.80 4.97 9.89
C PRO A 39 5.65 5.95 10.10
N ARG A 40 4.60 5.47 10.78
CA ARG A 40 3.47 6.32 11.10
C ARG A 40 3.84 7.30 12.20
N LEU A 41 3.15 8.43 12.24
CA LEU A 41 3.30 9.41 13.30
C LEU A 41 2.67 8.87 14.60
N PRO A 42 3.08 9.38 15.78
CA PRO A 42 2.59 8.84 17.05
C PRO A 42 1.08 8.86 17.22
N ASP A 43 0.39 9.80 16.57
CA ASP A 43 -1.06 9.91 16.62
C ASP A 43 -1.77 9.12 15.50
N GLN A 44 -1.04 8.31 14.76
CA GLN A 44 -1.55 7.54 13.62
C GLN A 44 -1.32 6.05 13.88
N PRO A 45 -2.21 5.39 14.66
CA PRO A 45 -1.96 4.01 15.08
C PRO A 45 -2.16 2.97 13.99
N ILE A 46 -2.76 3.34 12.85
CA ILE A 46 -3.10 2.39 11.79
C ILE A 46 -2.56 2.88 10.44
N PHE A 47 -2.06 1.94 9.65
CA PHE A 47 -1.70 2.16 8.26
C PHE A 47 -2.81 1.54 7.39
N TYR A 48 -3.32 2.30 6.42
CA TYR A 48 -4.50 1.90 5.64
C TYR A 48 -4.19 1.77 4.16
N PRO A 49 -3.72 0.64 3.67
CA PRO A 49 -3.75 0.41 2.22
C PRO A 49 -5.16 0.05 1.79
N VAL A 50 -5.52 0.42 0.56
CA VAL A 50 -6.86 0.15 0.04
C VAL A 50 -6.80 -0.87 -1.09
N THR A 51 -7.95 -1.51 -1.36
CA THR A 51 -7.98 -2.68 -2.24
C THR A 51 -8.27 -2.33 -3.70
N ASN A 52 -8.62 -1.07 -4.00
CA ASN A 52 -8.93 -0.69 -5.37
C ASN A 52 -8.45 0.73 -5.67
N GLU A 53 -8.12 0.96 -6.94
CA GLU A 53 -7.60 2.25 -7.36
C GLU A 53 -8.64 3.37 -7.31
N PRO A 54 -9.91 3.16 -7.72
CA PRO A 54 -10.89 4.26 -7.65
C PRO A 54 -11.04 4.86 -6.27
N TYR A 55 -11.00 4.05 -5.22
CA TYR A 55 -11.06 4.56 -3.85
C TYR A 55 -9.81 5.37 -3.51
N ALA A 56 -8.63 4.87 -3.90
CA ALA A 56 -7.38 5.61 -3.69
C ALA A 56 -7.38 6.95 -4.43
N ILE A 57 -7.90 6.98 -5.65
CA ILE A 57 -8.03 8.22 -6.44
C ILE A 57 -8.93 9.21 -5.70
N GLN A 58 -10.07 8.74 -5.22
CA GLN A 58 -11.02 9.59 -4.50
C GLN A 58 -10.34 10.25 -3.29
N ILE A 59 -9.60 9.48 -2.51
CA ILE A 59 -8.93 10.00 -1.32
C ILE A 59 -7.83 10.99 -1.72
N ALA A 60 -7.03 10.65 -2.73
CA ALA A 60 -5.95 11.54 -3.17
C ALA A 60 -6.50 12.89 -3.64
N ARG A 61 -7.54 12.87 -4.44
CA ARG A 61 -8.15 14.07 -5.02
C ARG A 61 -8.92 14.88 -3.98
N ASP A 62 -9.71 14.21 -3.15
CA ASP A 62 -10.68 14.90 -2.30
C ASP A 62 -10.14 15.18 -0.89
N TRP A 63 -9.10 14.49 -0.46
CA TRP A 63 -8.54 14.65 0.88
C TRP A 63 -7.07 15.11 0.87
N ASN A 64 -6.21 14.47 0.06
CA ASN A 64 -4.80 14.84 0.06
C ASN A 64 -4.57 16.22 -0.57
N VAL A 65 -5.25 16.51 -1.68
CA VAL A 65 -5.09 17.82 -2.34
C VAL A 65 -5.51 18.96 -1.42
N PRO A 66 -6.72 18.93 -0.81
CA PRO A 66 -7.10 19.99 0.11
C PRO A 66 -6.18 20.11 1.32
N ALA A 67 -5.68 19.00 1.85
CA ALA A 67 -4.87 18.99 3.05
C ALA A 67 -3.43 19.44 2.82
N SER A 68 -2.84 19.11 1.66
CA SER A 68 -1.39 19.25 1.44
C SER A 68 -1.03 19.86 0.09
N GLY A 69 -2.01 20.26 -0.71
CA GLY A 69 -1.78 20.86 -2.02
C GLY A 69 -1.65 19.87 -3.16
N SER A 70 -1.29 18.63 -2.89
CA SER A 70 -1.20 17.58 -3.90
C SER A 70 -1.51 16.23 -3.30
N GLY A 71 -1.88 15.28 -4.16
CA GLY A 71 -2.13 13.91 -3.75
C GLY A 71 -1.68 12.96 -4.85
N PHE A 72 -1.24 11.80 -4.45
CA PHE A 72 -0.69 10.79 -5.36
C PHE A 72 -1.27 9.44 -5.02
N VAL A 73 -1.54 8.64 -6.05
CA VAL A 73 -1.95 7.26 -5.85
C VAL A 73 -0.72 6.38 -6.07
N THR A 74 -0.41 5.56 -5.07
CA THR A 74 0.65 4.56 -5.20
C THR A 74 0.02 3.19 -5.37
N ARG A 75 0.69 2.33 -6.13
CA ARG A 75 0.33 0.93 -6.33
C ARG A 75 1.52 0.07 -5.97
N PHE A 76 1.25 -1.04 -5.31
CA PHE A 76 2.31 -1.96 -4.89
C PHE A 76 1.75 -3.37 -4.71
N GLU A 77 2.65 -4.35 -4.81
CA GLU A 77 2.30 -5.76 -4.65
C GLU A 77 2.78 -6.25 -3.29
N VAL A 78 1.94 -6.98 -2.59
CA VAL A 78 2.30 -7.55 -1.29
C VAL A 78 2.01 -9.04 -1.32
N GLU A 79 2.86 -9.83 -0.67
CA GLU A 79 2.64 -11.27 -0.60
C GLU A 79 1.27 -11.58 -0.02
N THR A 80 0.45 -12.28 -0.78
CA THR A 80 -0.94 -12.55 -0.41
C THR A 80 -1.03 -13.31 0.91
N GLU A 81 -0.15 -14.26 1.11
CA GLU A 81 -0.16 -15.09 2.32
C GLU A 81 0.07 -14.25 3.58
N TYR A 82 0.97 -13.27 3.48
CA TYR A 82 1.23 -12.36 4.59
C TYR A 82 0.00 -11.52 4.94
N LEU A 83 -0.74 -11.09 3.92
CA LEU A 83 -1.89 -10.22 4.13
C LEU A 83 -3.05 -10.88 4.86
N LYS A 84 -3.09 -12.20 4.92
CA LYS A 84 -4.16 -12.93 5.59
C LYS A 84 -4.28 -12.62 7.07
N ARG A 85 -3.25 -12.08 7.67
CA ARG A 85 -3.27 -11.69 9.09
C ARG A 85 -4.02 -10.39 9.36
N PHE A 86 -4.36 -9.64 8.31
CA PHE A 86 -5.00 -8.34 8.48
C PHE A 86 -6.47 -8.40 8.04
N PRO A 87 -7.37 -7.79 8.80
CA PRO A 87 -8.76 -7.73 8.37
C PRO A 87 -8.95 -6.75 7.23
N VAL A 88 -9.89 -7.07 6.34
CA VAL A 88 -10.35 -6.15 5.31
C VAL A 88 -11.62 -5.51 5.83
N GLU A 89 -11.62 -4.19 5.96
CA GLU A 89 -12.76 -3.44 6.49
C GLU A 89 -13.45 -2.66 5.38
N THR A 90 -14.77 -2.70 5.36
CA THR A 90 -15.57 -1.87 4.47
C THR A 90 -15.91 -0.58 5.19
N VAL A 91 -15.48 0.55 4.61
CA VAL A 91 -15.67 1.86 5.21
C VAL A 91 -16.59 2.67 4.32
N GLY A 92 -17.84 2.91 4.79
CA GLY A 92 -18.80 3.66 4.01
C GLY A 92 -19.38 2.86 2.85
N ALA A 93 -19.06 3.27 1.61
CA ALA A 93 -19.57 2.60 0.42
C ALA A 93 -18.92 1.23 0.21
N ARG A 94 -19.60 0.37 -0.55
CA ARG A 94 -19.17 -1.00 -0.79
C ARG A 94 -17.78 -1.11 -1.42
N GLU A 95 -17.41 -0.15 -2.25
CA GLU A 95 -16.10 -0.11 -2.90
C GLU A 95 -15.00 0.46 -2.01
N HIS A 96 -15.34 0.97 -0.82
CA HIS A 96 -14.38 1.56 0.10
C HIS A 96 -13.83 0.48 1.04
N MET A 97 -13.00 -0.41 0.50
CA MET A 97 -12.40 -1.49 1.27
C MET A 97 -10.94 -1.18 1.54
N GLU A 98 -10.54 -1.33 2.78
CA GLU A 98 -9.18 -1.06 3.20
C GLU A 98 -8.69 -2.10 4.19
N LEU A 99 -7.36 -2.31 4.24
CA LEU A 99 -6.74 -3.14 5.25
C LEU A 99 -6.33 -2.25 6.42
N TRP A 100 -6.47 -2.78 7.62
CA TRP A 100 -6.04 -2.08 8.83
C TRP A 100 -4.78 -2.75 9.34
N VAL A 101 -3.64 -2.10 9.13
CA VAL A 101 -2.34 -2.60 9.54
C VAL A 101 -1.89 -1.78 10.74
N PRO A 102 -1.71 -2.40 11.91
CA PRO A 102 -1.20 -1.65 13.07
C PRO A 102 0.14 -0.98 12.75
N ALA A 103 0.33 0.22 13.24
CA ALA A 103 1.54 1.00 12.94
C ALA A 103 2.82 0.23 13.29
N GLU A 104 2.81 -0.56 14.38
CA GLU A 104 3.97 -1.34 14.79
C GLU A 104 4.28 -2.51 13.85
N GLU A 105 3.34 -2.88 12.98
CA GLU A 105 3.55 -3.93 11.98
C GLU A 105 4.08 -3.39 10.65
N LEU A 106 4.14 -2.07 10.49
CA LEU A 106 4.45 -1.48 9.18
C LEU A 106 5.84 -1.86 8.69
N GLU A 107 6.82 -1.93 9.57
CA GLU A 107 8.16 -2.34 9.18
C GLU A 107 8.16 -3.75 8.59
N GLU A 108 7.44 -4.68 9.22
CA GLU A 108 7.31 -6.04 8.72
C GLU A 108 6.49 -6.07 7.43
N PHE A 109 5.42 -5.28 7.36
CA PHE A 109 4.62 -5.14 6.15
C PHE A 109 5.50 -4.74 4.97
N ASN A 110 6.35 -3.75 5.16
CA ASN A 110 7.26 -3.29 4.11
C ASN A 110 8.16 -4.41 3.57
N ARG A 111 8.57 -5.33 4.43
CA ARG A 111 9.42 -6.46 4.02
C ARG A 111 8.70 -7.43 3.11
N HIS A 112 7.37 -7.41 3.10
CA HIS A 112 6.54 -8.28 2.27
C HIS A 112 6.06 -7.61 0.99
N ILE A 113 6.48 -6.37 0.74
CA ILE A 113 6.24 -5.70 -0.54
C ILE A 113 7.18 -6.33 -1.56
N VAL A 114 6.62 -6.76 -2.69
CA VAL A 114 7.36 -7.38 -3.78
C VAL A 114 7.55 -6.35 -4.90
N GLY A 115 8.80 -6.07 -5.24
CA GLY A 115 9.10 -5.06 -6.25
C GLY A 115 9.03 -3.65 -5.71
N LYS A 116 8.75 -2.71 -6.59
CA LYS A 116 8.76 -1.28 -6.26
C LYS A 116 7.35 -0.74 -6.10
N ILE A 117 7.23 0.27 -5.25
CA ILE A 117 6.02 1.08 -5.15
C ILE A 117 6.00 2.01 -6.35
N GLU A 118 4.86 2.10 -7.04
CA GLU A 118 4.72 2.91 -8.24
C GLU A 118 3.67 4.00 -8.03
N VAL A 119 3.89 5.17 -8.61
CA VAL A 119 2.89 6.24 -8.66
C VAL A 119 2.07 6.05 -9.93
N THR A 120 0.76 5.86 -9.77
CA THR A 120 -0.14 5.66 -10.91
C THR A 120 -0.92 6.92 -11.29
N ARG A 121 -1.17 7.81 -10.34
CA ARG A 121 -1.90 9.05 -10.59
C ARG A 121 -1.34 10.17 -9.72
N SER A 122 -1.43 11.39 -10.22
CA SER A 122 -1.00 12.60 -9.49
C SER A 122 -2.08 13.65 -9.60
N PHE A 123 -2.36 14.34 -8.49
CA PHE A 123 -3.38 15.39 -8.43
C PHE A 123 -2.82 16.64 -7.76
N PRO A 124 -3.24 17.87 -8.18
CA PRO A 124 -4.10 18.11 -9.35
C PRO A 124 -3.41 17.68 -10.64
N GLU A 125 -4.21 17.26 -11.58
CA GLU A 125 -3.71 16.82 -12.88
C GLU A 125 -3.23 17.98 -13.73
#